data_d5df2a97bf7669c3a72aa8b47a5c9d0c
#
_entry.id   d5df2a97bf7669c3a72aa8b47a5c9d0c
#
_cell.length_a   1.000
_cell.length_b   1.000
_cell.length_c   1.000
_cell.angle_alpha   90.00
_cell.angle_beta   90.00
_cell.angle_gamma   90.00
#
_symmetry.space_group_name_H-M   'P 1'
#
loop_
_entity.id
_entity.type
_entity.pdbx_description
1 polymer ?
#
loop_
_entity_poly.entity_id
_entity_poly.type
_entity_poly.pdbx_seq_one_letter_code
_entity_poly.pdbx_strand_id
1 'polypeptide(L)'
;MTILRARHHSLTLALLIAAEMFCLFSRPSLAAADDPDPAGPKGAAVTVLKAAKSCFANIVEVSGTIIPREENQVRPERMGLKVAEVMVEPGDNVTAGQVLARLNLPEGGQIAVQAPVAGVISATTASVGALASGKGEALFSIIARSEFDLVGMVPTRDISKLAVNQTARIKVIGAGEVDGKVRRLSTTVEPNSQLAQVFVGVTTNRRLLVNSSGRAQIKTGQSCGVSVPLTAILYGSAGTVVQVVRRARVETRRVETGLMSAGQVEITSGLQEGDIVVARAGALLREGDPVRPVTASADVK
;
A
#
# COMPACT_ATOMS: atom_id res chain seq x y z
N MET A 1 59.55 31.97 -25.03
CA MET A 1 59.65 33.39 -25.41
C MET A 1 59.27 34.16 -24.16
N THR A 2 60.28 34.51 -23.48
CA THR A 2 60.82 35.83 -23.20
C THR A 2 60.13 36.52 -22.03
N ILE A 3 60.72 36.48 -20.85
CA ILE A 3 61.67 37.48 -20.29
C ILE A 3 60.90 38.42 -19.35
N LEU A 4 61.17 38.45 -18.09
CA LEU A 4 62.25 38.92 -17.27
C LEU A 4 61.91 40.20 -16.51
N ARG A 5 62.25 40.19 -15.28
CA ARG A 5 63.01 41.11 -14.43
C ARG A 5 62.11 41.91 -13.47
N ALA A 6 62.35 41.73 -12.20
CA ALA A 6 63.47 42.04 -11.31
C ALA A 6 63.53 43.50 -10.86
N ARG A 7 63.55 43.71 -9.62
CA ARG A 7 64.61 44.27 -8.76
C ARG A 7 64.03 45.16 -7.67
N HIS A 8 64.32 44.84 -6.42
CA HIS A 8 65.39 45.35 -5.53
C HIS A 8 65.17 46.79 -5.08
N HIS A 9 65.20 47.02 -3.90
CA HIS A 9 66.18 47.52 -2.92
C HIS A 9 65.38 48.15 -1.75
N SER A 10 65.70 48.09 -0.56
CA SER A 10 66.89 48.19 0.28
C SER A 10 66.41 48.86 1.58
N LEU A 11 66.63 48.20 2.65
CA LEU A 11 67.59 48.58 3.69
C LEU A 11 67.53 50.01 4.19
N THR A 12 67.31 50.18 5.42
CA THR A 12 68.18 50.55 6.56
C THR A 12 67.36 51.30 7.60
N LEU A 13 67.41 50.85 8.81
CA LEU A 13 68.30 51.25 9.89
C LEU A 13 67.81 52.44 10.74
N ALA A 14 67.60 52.22 11.92
CA ALA A 14 67.98 52.92 13.15
C ALA A 14 66.90 52.71 14.20
N LEU A 15 67.11 51.91 15.20
CA LEU A 15 67.86 51.98 16.48
C LEU A 15 67.74 53.33 17.20
N LEU A 16 67.21 53.24 18.34
CA LEU A 16 67.56 53.92 19.58
C LEU A 16 66.42 54.57 20.39
N ILE A 17 66.26 54.00 21.61
CA ILE A 17 66.24 54.65 22.91
C ILE A 17 64.88 55.23 23.32
N ALA A 18 64.34 54.95 24.36
CA ALA A 18 64.57 54.60 25.73
C ALA A 18 63.25 54.46 26.42
N ALA A 19 63.11 53.48 27.23
CA ALA A 19 63.02 53.59 28.69
C ALA A 19 61.90 54.50 29.19
N GLU A 20 61.22 53.86 30.11
CA GLU A 20 60.37 54.43 31.19
C GLU A 20 58.91 54.68 30.89
N MET A 21 58.01 53.81 31.33
CA MET A 21 57.33 54.04 32.58
C MET A 21 56.45 52.89 33.01
N PHE A 22 56.94 52.22 33.95
CA PHE A 22 56.22 51.30 34.79
C PHE A 22 55.02 52.01 35.44
N CYS A 23 53.82 51.61 35.03
CA CYS A 23 52.62 51.92 35.80
C CYS A 23 51.67 50.76 35.81
N LEU A 24 51.62 50.13 36.94
CA LEU A 24 50.64 49.15 37.40
C LEU A 24 49.21 49.51 36.95
N PHE A 25 48.66 48.60 36.23
CA PHE A 25 47.20 48.33 36.28
C PHE A 25 46.98 46.83 36.31
N SER A 26 47.11 46.29 37.53
CA SER A 26 46.50 45.01 37.89
C SER A 26 44.98 45.18 37.73
N ARG A 27 44.43 44.74 36.63
CA ARG A 27 43.00 44.52 36.54
C ARG A 27 42.73 43.15 37.16
N PRO A 28 41.90 43.09 38.24
CA PRO A 28 41.42 41.79 38.68
C PRO A 28 40.57 41.22 37.53
N SER A 29 41.01 40.06 37.00
CA SER A 29 40.14 39.19 36.20
C SER A 29 38.98 38.82 37.11
N LEU A 30 37.82 39.45 36.88
CA LEU A 30 36.59 38.89 37.38
C LEU A 30 36.44 37.56 36.63
N ALA A 31 36.75 36.48 37.33
CA ALA A 31 36.24 35.18 36.98
C ALA A 31 34.71 35.33 36.85
N ALA A 32 34.20 35.23 35.66
CA ALA A 32 32.78 35.04 35.45
C ALA A 32 32.38 33.85 36.34
N ALA A 33 31.66 34.15 37.42
CA ALA A 33 30.95 33.09 38.13
C ALA A 33 30.10 32.39 37.08
N ASP A 34 30.38 31.14 36.84
CA ASP A 34 29.45 30.24 36.20
C ASP A 34 28.15 30.33 37.02
N ASP A 35 27.18 31.07 36.53
CA ASP A 35 25.83 30.97 37.05
C ASP A 35 25.47 29.49 36.96
N PRO A 36 25.10 28.85 38.05
CA PRO A 36 24.58 27.47 37.94
C PRO A 36 23.33 27.53 37.09
N ASP A 37 23.48 27.07 35.86
CA ASP A 37 22.36 26.78 34.96
C ASP A 37 21.22 26.16 35.79
N PRO A 38 20.02 26.75 35.84
CA PRO A 38 18.94 26.20 36.65
C PRO A 38 18.76 24.77 36.24
N ALA A 39 19.08 23.86 37.15
CA ALA A 39 19.13 22.42 36.90
C ALA A 39 17.82 21.93 36.32
N GLY A 40 17.66 22.09 35.01
CA GLY A 40 16.66 21.41 34.26
C GLY A 40 16.80 19.89 34.45
N PRO A 41 15.76 19.12 34.35
CA PRO A 41 15.80 17.68 34.63
C PRO A 41 16.99 17.06 33.91
N LYS A 42 17.96 16.54 34.67
CA LYS A 42 19.15 15.87 34.16
C LYS A 42 18.72 14.65 33.39
N GLY A 43 19.06 14.53 32.07
CA GLY A 43 18.80 13.37 31.25
C GLY A 43 18.72 13.71 29.77
N ALA A 44 18.92 12.71 28.94
CA ALA A 44 18.80 12.83 27.50
C ALA A 44 17.37 13.23 27.11
N ALA A 45 17.22 14.18 26.18
CA ALA A 45 15.91 14.50 25.60
C ALA A 45 15.45 13.35 24.72
N VAL A 46 14.30 12.78 25.06
CA VAL A 46 13.71 11.67 24.29
C VAL A 46 12.30 12.01 23.84
N THR A 47 12.02 11.75 22.57
CA THR A 47 10.68 11.93 22.04
C THR A 47 9.78 10.82 22.57
N VAL A 48 8.71 11.21 23.23
CA VAL A 48 7.75 10.27 23.82
C VAL A 48 6.35 10.49 23.24
N LEU A 49 5.54 9.45 23.34
CA LEU A 49 4.11 9.50 23.06
C LEU A 49 3.34 8.77 24.17
N LYS A 50 2.09 9.12 24.30
CA LYS A 50 1.15 8.42 25.18
C LYS A 50 0.55 7.26 24.40
N ALA A 51 0.70 6.03 24.91
CA ALA A 51 0.07 4.86 24.33
C ALA A 51 -1.45 5.01 24.39
N ALA A 52 -2.11 4.84 23.27
CA ALA A 52 -3.56 4.99 23.12
C ALA A 52 -4.14 3.73 22.47
N LYS A 53 -5.43 3.46 22.69
CA LYS A 53 -6.13 2.39 22.00
C LYS A 53 -6.36 2.75 20.55
N SER A 54 -6.12 1.77 19.67
CA SER A 54 -6.43 1.85 18.25
C SER A 54 -6.96 0.51 17.75
N CYS A 55 -7.70 0.53 16.64
CA CYS A 55 -8.21 -0.68 16.04
C CYS A 55 -7.45 -0.99 14.75
N PHE A 56 -7.03 -2.22 14.63
CA PHE A 56 -6.24 -2.76 13.52
C PHE A 56 -7.09 -3.74 12.72
N ALA A 57 -7.15 -3.52 11.42
CA ALA A 57 -7.80 -4.49 10.54
C ALA A 57 -6.83 -5.65 10.25
N ASN A 58 -7.32 -6.87 10.38
CA ASN A 58 -6.63 -8.04 9.87
C ASN A 58 -6.97 -8.16 8.38
N ILE A 59 -5.94 -8.12 7.52
CA ILE A 59 -6.09 -8.05 6.07
C ILE A 59 -5.34 -9.21 5.43
N VAL A 60 -6.00 -9.89 4.50
CA VAL A 60 -5.35 -10.82 3.57
C VAL A 60 -5.26 -10.12 2.21
N GLU A 61 -4.04 -9.96 1.72
CA GLU A 61 -3.80 -9.41 0.38
C GLU A 61 -3.77 -10.53 -0.66
N VAL A 62 -4.45 -10.28 -1.77
CA VAL A 62 -4.59 -11.22 -2.88
C VAL A 62 -4.35 -10.50 -4.19
N SER A 63 -3.45 -11.02 -5.01
CA SER A 63 -3.24 -10.55 -6.38
C SER A 63 -3.87 -11.53 -7.36
N GLY A 64 -4.44 -11.00 -8.44
CA GLY A 64 -5.13 -11.81 -9.42
C GLY A 64 -5.51 -11.01 -10.66
N THR A 65 -6.42 -11.58 -11.45
CA THR A 65 -6.91 -11.00 -12.71
C THR A 65 -8.42 -10.81 -12.65
N ILE A 66 -8.88 -9.78 -13.35
CA ILE A 66 -10.30 -9.51 -13.54
C ILE A 66 -10.83 -10.44 -14.64
N ILE A 67 -11.81 -11.26 -14.28
CA ILE A 67 -12.51 -12.11 -15.25
C ILE A 67 -14.01 -11.82 -15.21
N PRO A 68 -14.72 -11.97 -16.33
CA PRO A 68 -16.17 -11.90 -16.33
C PRO A 68 -16.75 -13.05 -15.52
N ARG A 69 -17.82 -12.78 -14.76
CA ARG A 69 -18.51 -13.81 -13.98
C ARG A 69 -19.25 -14.80 -14.87
N GLU A 70 -19.85 -14.29 -15.92
CA GLU A 70 -20.58 -15.04 -16.91
C GLU A 70 -20.33 -14.45 -18.30
N GLU A 71 -19.85 -15.26 -19.21
CA GLU A 71 -19.62 -14.90 -20.60
C GLU A 71 -20.43 -15.83 -21.52
N ASN A 72 -21.31 -15.23 -22.29
CA ASN A 72 -22.18 -15.94 -23.22
C ASN A 72 -21.63 -15.82 -24.62
N GLN A 73 -21.37 -16.98 -25.24
CA GLN A 73 -20.92 -17.08 -26.62
C GLN A 73 -22.10 -17.20 -27.57
N VAL A 74 -22.21 -16.26 -28.50
CA VAL A 74 -23.26 -16.21 -29.49
C VAL A 74 -22.75 -16.83 -30.79
N ARG A 75 -23.38 -17.91 -31.22
CA ARG A 75 -23.11 -18.64 -32.46
C ARG A 75 -24.35 -18.69 -33.33
N PRO A 76 -24.22 -18.76 -34.68
CA PRO A 76 -25.33 -19.00 -35.53
C PRO A 76 -25.85 -20.45 -35.37
N GLU A 77 -27.16 -20.64 -35.45
CA GLU A 77 -27.77 -21.96 -35.29
C GLU A 77 -27.52 -22.90 -36.51
N ARG A 78 -27.26 -22.31 -37.67
CA ARG A 78 -27.07 -23.05 -38.94
C ARG A 78 -25.65 -22.88 -39.46
N MET A 79 -25.20 -23.85 -40.23
CA MET A 79 -23.93 -23.81 -40.95
C MET A 79 -24.07 -23.17 -42.33
N GLY A 80 -22.96 -22.67 -42.89
CA GLY A 80 -22.93 -22.15 -44.26
C GLY A 80 -23.50 -20.74 -44.42
N LEU A 81 -23.76 -20.05 -43.31
CA LEU A 81 -24.26 -18.68 -43.33
C LEU A 81 -23.11 -17.71 -43.60
N LYS A 82 -23.40 -16.61 -44.29
CA LYS A 82 -22.44 -15.58 -44.62
C LYS A 82 -22.82 -14.29 -43.92
N VAL A 83 -21.86 -13.65 -43.20
CA VAL A 83 -22.12 -12.39 -42.51
C VAL A 83 -22.44 -11.29 -43.52
N ALA A 84 -23.64 -10.74 -43.45
CA ALA A 84 -24.11 -9.66 -44.31
C ALA A 84 -23.81 -8.28 -43.69
N GLU A 85 -24.09 -8.16 -42.41
CA GLU A 85 -23.97 -6.89 -41.70
C GLU A 85 -23.63 -7.16 -40.23
N VAL A 86 -22.77 -6.33 -39.63
CA VAL A 86 -22.44 -6.32 -38.18
C VAL A 86 -22.89 -4.99 -37.62
N MET A 87 -23.70 -5.02 -36.57
CA MET A 87 -24.39 -3.84 -36.00
C MET A 87 -23.81 -3.39 -34.63
N VAL A 88 -22.84 -4.14 -34.10
CA VAL A 88 -22.26 -3.87 -32.79
C VAL A 88 -20.74 -4.10 -32.81
N GLU A 89 -20.04 -3.40 -31.95
CA GLU A 89 -18.59 -3.50 -31.80
C GLU A 89 -18.19 -3.94 -30.36
N PRO A 90 -16.98 -4.47 -30.17
CA PRO A 90 -16.47 -4.74 -28.82
C PRO A 90 -16.51 -3.49 -27.93
N GLY A 91 -17.14 -3.64 -26.76
CA GLY A 91 -17.37 -2.57 -25.79
C GLY A 91 -18.77 -1.96 -25.81
N ASP A 92 -19.61 -2.32 -26.77
CA ASP A 92 -21.00 -1.87 -26.81
C ASP A 92 -21.85 -2.58 -25.76
N ASN A 93 -22.81 -1.82 -25.19
CA ASN A 93 -23.84 -2.37 -24.34
C ASN A 93 -25.00 -2.87 -25.20
N VAL A 94 -25.43 -4.08 -24.93
CA VAL A 94 -26.55 -4.71 -25.65
C VAL A 94 -27.63 -5.15 -24.67
N THR A 95 -28.89 -5.15 -25.18
CA THR A 95 -30.03 -5.69 -24.45
C THR A 95 -30.38 -7.08 -24.96
N ALA A 96 -31.03 -7.90 -24.13
CA ALA A 96 -31.52 -9.20 -24.56
C ALA A 96 -32.47 -9.04 -25.77
N GLY A 97 -32.29 -9.86 -26.81
CA GLY A 97 -33.05 -9.80 -28.06
C GLY A 97 -32.55 -8.74 -29.05
N GLN A 98 -31.56 -7.91 -28.72
CA GLN A 98 -30.98 -6.94 -29.64
C GLN A 98 -30.27 -7.65 -30.79
N VAL A 99 -30.49 -7.20 -32.04
CA VAL A 99 -29.82 -7.73 -33.24
C VAL A 99 -28.36 -7.28 -33.22
N LEU A 100 -27.45 -8.25 -33.31
CA LEU A 100 -25.99 -8.06 -33.32
C LEU A 100 -25.42 -8.09 -34.72
N ALA A 101 -25.96 -8.97 -35.58
CA ALA A 101 -25.57 -9.14 -36.97
C ALA A 101 -26.72 -9.72 -37.81
N ARG A 102 -26.62 -9.53 -39.12
CA ARG A 102 -27.47 -10.22 -40.11
C ARG A 102 -26.63 -11.19 -40.94
N LEU A 103 -27.16 -12.37 -41.19
CA LEU A 103 -26.49 -13.40 -41.93
C LEU A 103 -27.34 -13.78 -43.16
N ASN A 104 -26.70 -13.93 -44.34
CA ASN A 104 -27.31 -14.40 -45.55
C ASN A 104 -27.39 -15.92 -45.52
N LEU A 105 -28.53 -16.45 -45.92
CA LEU A 105 -28.74 -17.87 -46.16
C LEU A 105 -28.25 -18.26 -47.58
N PRO A 106 -27.69 -19.46 -47.76
CA PRO A 106 -27.30 -19.96 -49.10
C PRO A 106 -28.45 -20.02 -50.10
N GLU A 107 -29.65 -20.34 -49.62
CA GLU A 107 -30.89 -20.42 -50.37
C GLU A 107 -31.57 -19.07 -50.63
N GLY A 108 -31.02 -17.99 -50.14
CA GLY A 108 -31.58 -16.63 -50.20
C GLY A 108 -32.33 -16.24 -48.93
N GLY A 109 -32.36 -14.92 -48.66
CA GLY A 109 -32.91 -14.34 -47.43
C GLY A 109 -31.88 -14.10 -46.35
N GLN A 110 -32.31 -13.48 -45.24
CA GLN A 110 -31.44 -13.11 -44.10
C GLN A 110 -32.04 -13.61 -42.81
N ILE A 111 -31.17 -13.97 -41.87
CA ILE A 111 -31.52 -14.23 -40.48
C ILE A 111 -30.75 -13.25 -39.56
N ALA A 112 -31.38 -12.91 -38.44
CA ALA A 112 -30.78 -12.07 -37.44
C ALA A 112 -30.12 -12.93 -36.34
N VAL A 113 -28.92 -12.55 -35.96
CA VAL A 113 -28.23 -13.05 -34.75
C VAL A 113 -28.55 -12.08 -33.64
N GLN A 114 -29.14 -12.56 -32.54
CA GLN A 114 -29.58 -11.74 -31.42
C GLN A 114 -28.80 -12.03 -30.14
N ALA A 115 -28.72 -11.06 -29.29
CA ALA A 115 -28.12 -11.19 -27.94
C ALA A 115 -29.04 -12.07 -27.06
N PRO A 116 -28.55 -13.18 -26.51
CA PRO A 116 -29.35 -14.01 -25.59
C PRO A 116 -29.55 -13.35 -24.24
N VAL A 117 -28.64 -12.46 -23.81
CA VAL A 117 -28.64 -11.76 -22.54
C VAL A 117 -28.24 -10.29 -22.72
N ALA A 118 -28.63 -9.45 -21.80
CA ALA A 118 -28.12 -8.09 -21.71
C ALA A 118 -26.70 -8.09 -21.14
N GLY A 119 -25.83 -7.21 -21.65
CA GLY A 119 -24.44 -7.15 -21.22
C GLY A 119 -23.58 -6.27 -22.11
N VAL A 120 -22.25 -6.51 -22.06
CA VAL A 120 -21.26 -5.83 -22.89
C VAL A 120 -20.63 -6.81 -23.86
N ILE A 121 -20.49 -6.44 -25.13
CA ILE A 121 -19.72 -7.21 -26.11
C ILE A 121 -18.25 -7.23 -25.70
N SER A 122 -17.71 -8.40 -25.34
CA SER A 122 -16.28 -8.55 -24.98
C SER A 122 -15.40 -8.76 -26.20
N ALA A 123 -15.90 -9.51 -27.19
CA ALA A 123 -15.17 -9.82 -28.41
C ALA A 123 -16.13 -10.10 -29.59
N THR A 124 -15.65 -9.88 -30.80
CA THR A 124 -16.32 -10.30 -32.01
C THR A 124 -15.34 -10.91 -32.99
N THR A 125 -15.75 -11.99 -33.69
CA THR A 125 -15.08 -12.57 -34.87
C THR A 125 -15.87 -12.32 -36.13
N ALA A 126 -17.04 -11.69 -36.00
CA ALA A 126 -17.91 -11.40 -37.12
C ALA A 126 -17.28 -10.37 -38.06
N SER A 127 -17.06 -10.74 -39.34
CA SER A 127 -16.57 -9.84 -40.37
C SER A 127 -17.50 -9.99 -41.59
N VAL A 128 -17.88 -8.85 -42.15
CA VAL A 128 -18.78 -8.85 -43.36
C VAL A 128 -18.17 -9.69 -44.48
N GLY A 129 -18.94 -10.59 -45.01
CA GLY A 129 -18.52 -11.53 -46.06
C GLY A 129 -17.90 -12.84 -45.56
N ALA A 130 -17.53 -12.94 -44.27
CA ALA A 130 -17.01 -14.18 -43.68
C ALA A 130 -18.10 -15.25 -43.53
N LEU A 131 -17.67 -16.52 -43.56
CA LEU A 131 -18.55 -17.65 -43.27
C LEU A 131 -18.72 -17.81 -41.77
N ALA A 132 -19.96 -17.81 -41.33
CA ALA A 132 -20.33 -18.09 -39.95
C ALA A 132 -20.68 -19.57 -39.78
N SER A 133 -20.13 -20.20 -38.75
CA SER A 133 -20.34 -21.63 -38.49
C SER A 133 -20.84 -21.86 -37.06
N GLY A 134 -21.91 -22.65 -36.95
CA GLY A 134 -22.43 -23.04 -35.63
C GLY A 134 -21.49 -23.92 -34.79
N LYS A 135 -20.50 -24.55 -35.44
CA LYS A 135 -19.45 -25.35 -34.79
C LYS A 135 -18.10 -24.65 -34.70
N GLY A 136 -17.99 -23.46 -35.28
CA GLY A 136 -16.78 -22.66 -35.28
C GLY A 136 -16.65 -21.75 -34.03
N GLU A 137 -15.82 -20.73 -34.18
CA GLU A 137 -15.71 -19.68 -33.19
C GLU A 137 -17.03 -18.92 -33.00
N ALA A 138 -17.25 -18.43 -31.79
CA ALA A 138 -18.39 -17.58 -31.51
C ALA A 138 -18.30 -16.29 -32.30
N LEU A 139 -19.40 -15.87 -32.95
CA LEU A 139 -19.44 -14.57 -33.63
C LEU A 139 -19.31 -13.42 -32.66
N PHE A 140 -19.91 -13.55 -31.47
CA PHE A 140 -19.85 -12.57 -30.42
C PHE A 140 -19.69 -13.25 -29.06
N SER A 141 -18.97 -12.59 -28.15
CA SER A 141 -18.94 -12.94 -26.75
C SER A 141 -19.55 -11.78 -25.95
N ILE A 142 -20.47 -12.09 -25.04
CA ILE A 142 -21.21 -11.10 -24.23
C ILE A 142 -20.96 -11.36 -22.75
N ILE A 143 -20.44 -10.39 -22.06
CA ILE A 143 -20.33 -10.40 -20.58
C ILE A 143 -21.70 -10.04 -20.02
N ALA A 144 -22.35 -11.03 -19.42
CA ALA A 144 -23.68 -10.85 -18.86
C ALA A 144 -23.68 -9.87 -17.70
N ARG A 145 -24.66 -8.97 -17.66
CA ARG A 145 -24.88 -8.01 -16.58
C ARG A 145 -23.67 -7.14 -16.21
N SER A 146 -22.62 -7.16 -16.99
CA SER A 146 -21.33 -6.46 -16.69
C SER A 146 -20.77 -6.81 -15.32
N GLU A 147 -20.93 -8.07 -14.89
CA GLU A 147 -20.45 -8.55 -13.59
C GLU A 147 -19.06 -9.20 -13.73
N PHE A 148 -18.16 -8.79 -12.84
CA PHE A 148 -16.76 -9.25 -12.85
C PHE A 148 -16.36 -9.79 -11.48
N ASP A 149 -15.41 -10.73 -11.48
CA ASP A 149 -14.70 -11.17 -10.30
C ASP A 149 -13.20 -10.89 -10.48
N LEU A 150 -12.53 -10.48 -9.41
CA LEU A 150 -11.09 -10.64 -9.28
C LEU A 150 -10.84 -12.08 -8.84
N VAL A 151 -10.18 -12.86 -9.68
CA VAL A 151 -9.74 -14.22 -9.32
C VAL A 151 -8.30 -14.16 -8.90
N GLY A 152 -8.07 -14.36 -7.61
CA GLY A 152 -6.76 -14.29 -7.01
C GLY A 152 -6.32 -15.62 -6.40
N MET A 153 -5.01 -15.73 -6.18
CA MET A 153 -4.38 -16.90 -5.59
C MET A 153 -3.98 -16.60 -4.15
N VAL A 154 -4.31 -17.51 -3.23
CA VAL A 154 -4.07 -17.37 -1.79
C VAL A 154 -3.35 -18.62 -1.27
N PRO A 155 -2.28 -18.47 -0.47
CA PRO A 155 -1.67 -19.59 0.22
C PRO A 155 -2.65 -20.31 1.14
N THR A 156 -2.54 -21.63 1.24
CA THR A 156 -3.43 -22.46 2.09
C THR A 156 -3.50 -22.02 3.54
N ARG A 157 -2.39 -21.51 4.09
CA ARG A 157 -2.34 -20.97 5.46
C ARG A 157 -3.27 -19.75 5.69
N ASP A 158 -3.60 -19.01 4.64
CA ASP A 158 -4.45 -17.81 4.72
C ASP A 158 -5.89 -18.09 4.32
N ILE A 159 -6.17 -19.22 3.65
CA ILE A 159 -7.52 -19.57 3.20
C ILE A 159 -8.49 -19.75 4.37
N SER A 160 -8.02 -20.27 5.51
CA SER A 160 -8.82 -20.44 6.71
C SER A 160 -9.30 -19.14 7.36
N LYS A 161 -8.66 -18.01 7.02
CA LYS A 161 -9.03 -16.66 7.48
C LYS A 161 -10.11 -16.05 6.60
N LEU A 162 -10.33 -16.61 5.40
CA LEU A 162 -11.26 -16.09 4.41
C LEU A 162 -12.63 -16.73 4.56
N ALA A 163 -13.66 -15.92 4.39
CA ALA A 163 -15.07 -16.34 4.37
C ALA A 163 -15.83 -15.56 3.31
N VAL A 164 -16.92 -16.17 2.81
CA VAL A 164 -17.84 -15.52 1.89
C VAL A 164 -18.44 -14.27 2.55
N ASN A 165 -18.69 -13.23 1.76
CA ASN A 165 -19.20 -11.91 2.14
C ASN A 165 -18.22 -11.00 2.90
N GLN A 166 -16.98 -11.40 3.15
CA GLN A 166 -15.97 -10.47 3.65
C GLN A 166 -15.75 -9.34 2.65
N THR A 167 -15.68 -8.11 3.18
CA THR A 167 -15.46 -6.91 2.37
C THR A 167 -14.01 -6.84 1.89
N ALA A 168 -13.84 -6.38 0.66
CA ALA A 168 -12.55 -6.20 0.05
C ALA A 168 -12.44 -4.84 -0.62
N ARG A 169 -11.26 -4.24 -0.55
CA ARG A 169 -10.89 -3.09 -1.37
C ARG A 169 -9.97 -3.58 -2.46
N ILE A 170 -10.32 -3.29 -3.70
CA ILE A 170 -9.65 -3.84 -4.88
C ILE A 170 -9.04 -2.69 -5.65
N LYS A 171 -7.73 -2.76 -5.90
CA LYS A 171 -7.04 -1.84 -6.80
C LYS A 171 -6.85 -2.55 -8.15
N VAL A 172 -7.53 -2.05 -9.18
CA VAL A 172 -7.50 -2.59 -10.55
C VAL A 172 -6.68 -1.66 -11.44
N ILE A 173 -5.79 -2.23 -12.24
CA ILE A 173 -5.03 -1.45 -13.23
C ILE A 173 -6.01 -0.87 -14.26
N GLY A 174 -5.96 0.45 -14.46
CA GLY A 174 -6.82 1.18 -15.38
C GLY A 174 -8.17 1.64 -14.82
N ALA A 175 -8.65 1.06 -13.70
CA ALA A 175 -9.91 1.47 -13.07
C ALA A 175 -9.73 2.10 -11.67
N GLY A 176 -8.52 1.99 -11.07
CA GLY A 176 -8.24 2.52 -9.74
C GLY A 176 -8.79 1.65 -8.61
N GLU A 177 -9.15 2.28 -7.48
CA GLU A 177 -9.75 1.57 -6.34
C GLU A 177 -11.25 1.40 -6.52
N VAL A 178 -11.72 0.18 -6.26
CA VAL A 178 -13.11 -0.22 -6.29
C VAL A 178 -13.42 -1.14 -5.11
N ASP A 179 -14.68 -1.20 -4.71
CA ASP A 179 -15.11 -2.06 -3.62
C ASP A 179 -15.48 -3.46 -4.15
N GLY A 180 -15.42 -4.44 -3.25
CA GLY A 180 -15.82 -5.80 -3.56
C GLY A 180 -16.10 -6.62 -2.32
N LYS A 181 -16.52 -7.87 -2.56
CA LYS A 181 -16.75 -8.86 -1.51
C LYS A 181 -16.29 -10.23 -1.96
N VAL A 182 -15.78 -11.02 -1.04
CA VAL A 182 -15.49 -12.43 -1.30
C VAL A 182 -16.81 -13.14 -1.65
N ARG A 183 -16.89 -13.64 -2.86
CA ARG A 183 -18.08 -14.33 -3.38
C ARG A 183 -17.96 -15.84 -3.22
N ARG A 184 -16.78 -16.38 -3.49
CA ARG A 184 -16.52 -17.82 -3.45
C ARG A 184 -15.06 -18.09 -3.14
N LEU A 185 -14.80 -19.17 -2.45
CA LEU A 185 -13.50 -19.76 -2.23
C LEU A 185 -13.42 -21.10 -3.00
N SER A 186 -12.28 -21.40 -3.57
CA SER A 186 -12.05 -22.72 -4.16
C SER A 186 -12.05 -23.79 -3.06
N THR A 187 -12.60 -24.93 -3.38
CA THR A 187 -12.52 -26.14 -2.55
C THR A 187 -11.29 -26.99 -2.85
N THR A 188 -10.56 -26.63 -3.90
CA THR A 188 -9.35 -27.31 -4.35
C THR A 188 -8.14 -26.40 -4.24
N VAL A 189 -7.00 -27.01 -3.97
CA VAL A 189 -5.69 -26.38 -3.91
C VAL A 189 -4.86 -26.92 -5.05
N GLU A 190 -4.11 -26.05 -5.69
CA GLU A 190 -3.16 -26.45 -6.73
C GLU A 190 -1.99 -27.19 -6.07
N PRO A 191 -1.73 -28.48 -6.44
CA PRO A 191 -0.80 -29.32 -5.69
C PRO A 191 0.64 -28.81 -5.63
N ASN A 192 1.13 -28.22 -6.71
CA ASN A 192 2.52 -27.79 -6.80
C ASN A 192 2.78 -26.48 -6.08
N SER A 193 1.87 -25.51 -6.21
CA SER A 193 2.03 -24.17 -5.63
C SER A 193 1.45 -24.05 -4.23
N GLN A 194 0.58 -24.98 -3.81
CA GLN A 194 -0.16 -24.92 -2.55
C GLN A 194 -1.01 -23.64 -2.43
N LEU A 195 -1.52 -23.17 -3.57
CA LEU A 195 -2.38 -22.00 -3.66
C LEU A 195 -3.83 -22.42 -3.93
N ALA A 196 -4.76 -21.73 -3.29
CA ALA A 196 -6.18 -21.84 -3.53
C ALA A 196 -6.70 -20.59 -4.25
N GLN A 197 -7.78 -20.71 -5.02
CA GLN A 197 -8.40 -19.56 -5.67
C GLN A 197 -9.44 -18.91 -4.77
N VAL A 198 -9.44 -17.59 -4.76
CA VAL A 198 -10.51 -16.78 -4.18
C VAL A 198 -11.12 -15.91 -5.26
N PHE A 199 -12.45 -15.87 -5.28
CA PHE A 199 -13.25 -15.08 -6.20
C PHE A 199 -13.82 -13.90 -5.44
N VAL A 200 -13.36 -12.71 -5.76
CA VAL A 200 -13.81 -11.46 -5.14
C VAL A 200 -14.66 -10.71 -6.15
N GLY A 201 -15.98 -10.68 -5.91
CA GLY A 201 -16.92 -9.94 -6.75
C GLY A 201 -16.63 -8.46 -6.72
N VAL A 202 -16.48 -7.84 -7.87
CA VAL A 202 -16.19 -6.41 -8.00
C VAL A 202 -17.49 -5.63 -8.07
N THR A 203 -17.61 -4.57 -7.28
CA THR A 203 -18.76 -3.67 -7.30
C THR A 203 -18.29 -2.30 -7.80
N THR A 204 -18.60 -1.98 -9.05
CA THR A 204 -18.22 -0.72 -9.66
C THR A 204 -19.13 -0.41 -10.86
N ASN A 205 -19.30 0.87 -11.14
CA ASN A 205 -19.90 1.38 -12.38
C ASN A 205 -18.84 1.80 -13.42
N ARG A 206 -17.54 1.60 -13.11
CA ARG A 206 -16.45 1.89 -14.03
C ARG A 206 -16.27 0.75 -15.01
N ARG A 207 -15.83 1.08 -16.22
CA ARG A 207 -15.45 0.06 -17.20
C ARG A 207 -14.23 -0.70 -16.74
N LEU A 208 -14.35 -2.02 -16.66
CA LEU A 208 -13.25 -2.92 -16.34
C LEU A 208 -12.76 -3.59 -17.63
N LEU A 209 -11.46 -3.82 -17.69
CA LEU A 209 -10.86 -4.59 -18.78
C LEU A 209 -10.71 -6.06 -18.35
N VAL A 210 -11.19 -6.96 -19.16
CA VAL A 210 -11.00 -8.41 -18.96
C VAL A 210 -9.49 -8.72 -18.96
N ASN A 211 -9.08 -9.63 -18.09
CA ASN A 211 -7.69 -10.03 -17.89
C ASN A 211 -6.77 -8.93 -17.35
N SER A 212 -7.29 -7.76 -16.95
CA SER A 212 -6.49 -6.77 -16.25
C SER A 212 -6.09 -7.27 -14.87
N SER A 213 -4.87 -6.93 -14.44
CA SER A 213 -4.38 -7.30 -13.11
C SER A 213 -5.00 -6.43 -12.03
N GLY A 214 -5.23 -7.03 -10.87
CA GLY A 214 -5.74 -6.34 -9.70
C GLY A 214 -5.17 -6.93 -8.41
N ARG A 215 -5.28 -6.14 -7.34
CA ARG A 215 -4.94 -6.56 -5.98
C ARG A 215 -6.10 -6.25 -5.05
N ALA A 216 -6.55 -7.25 -4.31
CA ALA A 216 -7.60 -7.11 -3.30
C ALA A 216 -7.01 -7.15 -1.90
N GLN A 217 -7.46 -6.27 -1.03
CA GLN A 217 -7.23 -6.28 0.41
C GLN A 217 -8.54 -6.73 1.07
N ILE A 218 -8.58 -7.98 1.49
CA ILE A 218 -9.76 -8.60 2.09
C ILE A 218 -9.69 -8.43 3.60
N LYS A 219 -10.69 -7.77 4.19
CA LYS A 219 -10.79 -7.60 5.64
C LYS A 219 -11.30 -8.89 6.28
N THR A 220 -10.42 -9.59 7.00
CA THR A 220 -10.73 -10.88 7.61
C THR A 220 -11.12 -10.79 9.09
N GLY A 221 -10.83 -9.65 9.71
CA GLY A 221 -11.16 -9.40 11.11
C GLY A 221 -10.70 -8.02 11.55
N GLN A 222 -10.84 -7.78 12.84
CA GLN A 222 -10.39 -6.55 13.48
C GLN A 222 -9.97 -6.89 14.91
N SER A 223 -8.84 -6.32 15.35
CA SER A 223 -8.41 -6.32 16.75
C SER A 223 -8.27 -4.89 17.23
N CYS A 224 -8.60 -4.62 18.48
CA CYS A 224 -8.43 -3.30 19.07
C CYS A 224 -7.61 -3.44 20.35
N GLY A 225 -6.44 -2.82 20.34
CA GLY A 225 -5.46 -2.91 21.44
C GLY A 225 -4.68 -1.61 21.63
N VAL A 226 -3.74 -1.65 22.53
CA VAL A 226 -2.82 -0.52 22.74
C VAL A 226 -1.93 -0.37 21.50
N SER A 227 -1.81 0.85 21.01
CA SER A 227 -1.06 1.18 19.78
C SER A 227 0.18 1.97 20.12
N VAL A 228 1.28 1.60 19.48
CA VAL A 228 2.54 2.36 19.48
C VAL A 228 3.13 2.39 18.06
N PRO A 229 3.94 3.41 17.73
CA PRO A 229 4.66 3.40 16.46
C PRO A 229 5.60 2.20 16.35
N LEU A 230 5.76 1.67 15.14
CA LEU A 230 6.73 0.59 14.88
C LEU A 230 8.16 0.99 15.31
N THR A 231 8.49 2.27 15.24
CA THR A 231 9.79 2.80 15.66
C THR A 231 10.05 2.74 17.19
N ALA A 232 9.01 2.50 17.98
CA ALA A 232 9.12 2.34 19.44
C ALA A 232 9.46 0.88 19.83
N ILE A 233 9.37 -0.06 18.89
CA ILE A 233 9.63 -1.47 19.13
C ILE A 233 11.13 -1.76 19.00
N LEU A 234 11.69 -2.42 19.99
CA LEU A 234 13.06 -2.92 19.98
C LEU A 234 13.05 -4.44 19.96
N TYR A 235 13.86 -5.01 19.08
CA TYR A 235 14.07 -6.46 18.99
C TYR A 235 15.44 -6.79 19.56
N GLY A 236 15.50 -7.62 20.55
CA GLY A 236 16.74 -8.04 21.20
C GLY A 236 16.75 -9.51 21.55
N SER A 237 17.85 -9.98 22.13
CA SER A 237 18.00 -11.38 22.59
C SER A 237 16.97 -11.77 23.66
N ALA A 238 16.47 -10.80 24.43
CA ALA A 238 15.42 -10.99 25.42
C ALA A 238 13.99 -10.99 24.83
N GLY A 239 13.84 -10.85 23.51
CA GLY A 239 12.56 -10.74 22.82
C GLY A 239 12.21 -9.31 22.40
N THR A 240 10.93 -9.07 22.16
CA THR A 240 10.39 -7.77 21.77
C THR A 240 10.13 -6.92 23.00
N VAL A 241 10.68 -5.70 23.01
CA VAL A 241 10.55 -4.79 24.13
C VAL A 241 10.20 -3.37 23.68
N VAL A 242 9.62 -2.59 24.58
CA VAL A 242 9.42 -1.16 24.46
C VAL A 242 10.04 -0.43 25.66
N GLN A 243 10.45 0.81 25.47
CA GLN A 243 10.94 1.65 26.54
C GLN A 243 9.81 2.58 27.00
N VAL A 244 9.47 2.48 28.27
CA VAL A 244 8.45 3.31 28.94
C VAL A 244 9.16 4.32 29.84
N VAL A 245 8.68 5.55 29.88
CA VAL A 245 9.21 6.57 30.78
C VAL A 245 8.34 6.65 32.03
N ARG A 246 8.94 6.34 33.17
CA ARG A 246 8.31 6.50 34.50
C ARG A 246 9.20 7.33 35.39
N ARG A 247 8.65 8.37 36.03
CA ARG A 247 9.39 9.26 36.94
C ARG A 247 10.70 9.76 36.34
N ALA A 248 10.68 10.17 35.07
CA ALA A 248 11.81 10.63 34.28
C ALA A 248 12.97 9.61 34.17
N ARG A 249 12.66 8.30 34.22
CA ARG A 249 13.61 7.21 34.01
C ARG A 249 13.03 6.22 32.96
N VAL A 250 13.94 5.57 32.24
CA VAL A 250 13.59 4.51 31.28
C VAL A 250 13.32 3.21 32.03
N GLU A 251 12.22 2.57 31.70
CA GLU A 251 11.84 1.23 32.10
C GLU A 251 11.64 0.39 30.84
N THR A 252 12.42 -0.67 30.70
CA THR A 252 12.31 -1.58 29.55
C THR A 252 11.27 -2.65 29.85
N ARG A 253 10.21 -2.71 29.04
CA ARG A 253 9.14 -3.71 29.18
C ARG A 253 9.10 -4.66 28.04
N ARG A 254 9.02 -5.93 28.35
CA ARG A 254 8.71 -6.96 27.39
C ARG A 254 7.26 -6.85 26.96
N VAL A 255 7.03 -6.92 25.65
CA VAL A 255 5.70 -6.80 25.04
C VAL A 255 5.47 -7.91 24.03
N GLU A 256 4.19 -8.20 23.82
CA GLU A 256 3.74 -9.03 22.70
C GLU A 256 3.08 -8.13 21.67
N THR A 257 3.50 -8.28 20.42
CA THR A 257 2.97 -7.50 19.30
C THR A 257 1.87 -8.27 18.58
N GLY A 258 0.83 -7.57 18.19
CA GLY A 258 -0.28 -8.08 17.39
C GLY A 258 -0.22 -7.59 15.94
N LEU A 259 -1.34 -7.05 15.47
CA LEU A 259 -1.48 -6.54 14.10
C LEU A 259 -0.71 -5.23 13.90
N MET A 260 -0.29 -5.00 12.66
CA MET A 260 0.40 -3.79 12.24
C MET A 260 -0.39 -3.10 11.13
N SER A 261 -0.52 -1.78 11.21
CA SER A 261 -1.17 -0.99 10.18
C SER A 261 -0.66 0.45 10.21
N ALA A 262 -0.42 1.04 9.05
CA ALA A 262 -0.03 2.45 8.89
C ALA A 262 1.14 2.90 9.80
N GLY A 263 2.17 2.05 9.96
CA GLY A 263 3.33 2.34 10.80
C GLY A 263 3.07 2.24 12.31
N GLN A 264 1.90 1.78 12.72
CA GLN A 264 1.52 1.48 14.10
C GLN A 264 1.50 -0.02 14.33
N VAL A 265 1.79 -0.42 15.58
CA VAL A 265 1.79 -1.81 16.03
C VAL A 265 0.84 -1.94 17.21
N GLU A 266 0.00 -2.95 17.16
CA GLU A 266 -0.81 -3.37 18.29
C GLU A 266 0.06 -4.07 19.33
N ILE A 267 -0.10 -3.69 20.58
CA ILE A 267 0.49 -4.39 21.72
C ILE A 267 -0.62 -5.16 22.43
N THR A 268 -0.48 -6.48 22.38
CA THR A 268 -1.47 -7.40 22.97
C THR A 268 -1.22 -7.65 24.46
N SER A 269 0.03 -7.56 24.90
CA SER A 269 0.40 -7.66 26.30
C SER A 269 1.64 -6.84 26.65
N GLY A 270 1.80 -6.47 27.93
CA GLY A 270 2.97 -5.77 28.47
C GLY A 270 2.86 -4.25 28.50
N LEU A 271 1.84 -3.62 27.90
CA LEU A 271 1.65 -2.18 27.90
C LEU A 271 0.20 -1.82 28.22
N GLN A 272 0.01 -0.70 28.90
CA GLN A 272 -1.32 -0.19 29.23
C GLN A 272 -1.62 1.13 28.49
N GLU A 273 -2.89 1.39 28.27
CA GLU A 273 -3.32 2.68 27.76
C GLU A 273 -2.88 3.80 28.72
N GLY A 274 -2.26 4.83 28.17
CA GLY A 274 -1.76 5.96 28.93
C GLY A 274 -0.29 5.85 29.32
N ASP A 275 0.38 4.72 29.15
CA ASP A 275 1.82 4.61 29.36
C ASP A 275 2.57 5.57 28.42
N ILE A 276 3.60 6.21 28.93
CA ILE A 276 4.47 7.11 28.16
C ILE A 276 5.58 6.29 27.54
N VAL A 277 5.54 6.13 26.23
CA VAL A 277 6.46 5.28 25.47
C VAL A 277 7.44 6.13 24.67
N VAL A 278 8.70 5.74 24.63
CA VAL A 278 9.71 6.35 23.78
C VAL A 278 9.35 6.07 22.32
N ALA A 279 9.01 7.11 21.56
CA ALA A 279 8.49 7.01 20.20
C ALA A 279 9.52 6.52 19.19
N ARG A 280 10.78 6.85 19.43
CA ARG A 280 11.94 6.33 18.70
C ARG A 280 12.89 5.75 19.75
N ALA A 281 12.87 4.44 19.84
CA ALA A 281 13.75 3.72 20.73
C ALA A 281 15.19 3.94 20.28
N GLY A 282 15.89 4.81 20.98
CA GLY A 282 17.32 4.91 20.82
C GLY A 282 17.95 3.64 21.36
N ALA A 283 18.66 2.90 20.54
CA ALA A 283 19.45 1.73 20.98
C ALA A 283 20.47 2.07 22.06
N LEU A 284 20.58 3.33 22.42
CA LEU A 284 21.52 3.88 23.40
C LEU A 284 20.94 4.04 24.80
N LEU A 285 19.62 3.96 24.98
CA LEU A 285 18.99 4.08 26.30
C LEU A 285 19.03 2.74 27.04
N ARG A 286 19.46 2.80 28.29
CA ARG A 286 19.51 1.63 29.19
C ARG A 286 18.44 1.71 30.25
N GLU A 287 18.14 0.58 30.83
CA GLU A 287 17.25 0.49 32.00
C GLU A 287 17.73 1.46 33.11
N GLY A 288 16.80 2.27 33.60
CA GLY A 288 17.06 3.24 34.68
C GLY A 288 17.68 4.57 34.24
N ASP A 289 18.05 4.73 32.97
CA ASP A 289 18.64 5.99 32.49
C ASP A 289 17.70 7.18 32.75
N PRO A 290 18.23 8.31 33.25
CA PRO A 290 17.47 9.52 33.42
C PRO A 290 17.19 10.14 32.05
N VAL A 291 15.93 10.48 31.78
CA VAL A 291 15.51 11.07 30.51
C VAL A 291 14.59 12.26 30.73
N ARG A 292 14.62 13.17 29.78
CA ARG A 292 13.69 14.30 29.69
C ARG A 292 12.68 14.01 28.57
N PRO A 293 11.44 13.66 28.91
CA PRO A 293 10.42 13.38 27.91
C PRO A 293 10.01 14.65 27.16
N VAL A 294 10.06 14.60 25.85
CA VAL A 294 9.55 15.63 24.93
C VAL A 294 8.41 15.01 24.16
N THR A 295 7.20 15.51 24.32
CA THR A 295 6.04 15.01 23.57
C THR A 295 6.22 15.29 22.08
N ALA A 296 6.05 14.26 21.26
CA ALA A 296 5.97 14.45 19.83
C ALA A 296 4.72 15.31 19.54
N SER A 297 4.91 16.47 18.91
CA SER A 297 3.79 17.17 18.28
C SER A 297 3.23 16.29 17.19
N ALA A 298 1.90 16.26 17.07
CA ALA A 298 1.16 15.39 16.15
C ALA A 298 1.37 15.69 14.64
N ASP A 299 2.31 16.56 14.30
CA ASP A 299 2.56 17.08 12.95
C ASP A 299 3.84 16.50 12.32
N VAL A 300 3.94 15.16 12.23
CA VAL A 300 4.85 14.55 11.24
C VAL A 300 4.02 13.64 10.36
N LYS A 301 3.56 14.26 9.27
CA LYS A 301 2.98 13.58 8.10
C LYS A 301 4.01 12.72 7.39
#